data_cd4cef18fa9e9e4cbc6758e2694529a3
#
_entry.id   cd4cef18fa9e9e4cbc6758e2694529a3
#
_cell.length_a   1.000
_cell.length_b   1.000
_cell.length_c   1.000
_cell.angle_alpha   90.00
_cell.angle_beta   90.00
_cell.angle_gamma   90.00
#
_symmetry.space_group_name_H-M   'P 1'
#
loop_
_entity.id
_entity.type
_entity.pdbx_description
1 polymer ?
#
loop_
_entity_poly.entity_id
_entity_poly.type
_entity_poly.pdbx_seq_one_letter_code
_entity_poly.pdbx_strand_id
1 'polypeptide(L)'
;MMKHALLAAALMCAISFAPRITAGQTVVSIVGEDFHINGKPTYAGRIWNGHRIEGLLLNSRMVQATFDDLNPATARRWAYADTGKWDAERNVREFIAALPEWKAHGLLAITLNFQGGSPEGYSKTQPWLSSGFNEDGSMRADFAARLKRVLDAADAQGMVVILGYFYFGQSPRFDGDEAVIRATDEATRWLLSGNWRNVLVEINNETNPKYLPPILRPDRVSELIERVRKTKANDGHTLLAGTSFGGKVAPSTNVIAVSDFALIHGNGAKEPAQIRDLIHRTRAVSASKTMPILINEDDHEEFDQAENNFTAAVCEHVSWGWFDYRRKGEGVDEGYQSPPVNWGINSQRKCAFFNLISDITASKKP
;
A
#
# COMPACT_ATOMS: atom_id res chain seq x y z
N MET A 1 46.43 -11.81 65.36
CA MET A 1 46.67 -11.82 63.94
C MET A 1 45.40 -12.45 63.25
N MET A 2 44.41 -11.64 62.88
CA MET A 2 43.22 -12.10 62.22
C MET A 2 43.38 -11.92 60.72
N LYS A 3 43.24 -13.02 59.97
CA LYS A 3 43.24 -13.00 58.49
C LYS A 3 41.77 -12.76 58.00
N HIS A 4 41.58 -11.66 57.31
CA HIS A 4 40.32 -11.40 56.62
C HIS A 4 40.35 -12.07 55.24
N ALA A 5 39.40 -12.96 54.99
CA ALA A 5 39.15 -13.55 53.66
C ALA A 5 38.07 -12.70 53.00
N LEU A 6 38.38 -12.07 51.87
CA LEU A 6 37.45 -11.41 50.99
C LEU A 6 36.82 -12.48 50.08
N LEU A 7 35.50 -12.63 50.19
CA LEU A 7 34.67 -13.41 49.25
C LEU A 7 34.23 -12.48 48.10
N ALA A 8 34.77 -12.74 46.91
CA ALA A 8 34.28 -12.06 45.70
C ALA A 8 33.09 -12.84 45.11
N ALA A 9 31.91 -12.25 45.16
CA ALA A 9 30.73 -12.80 44.53
C ALA A 9 30.70 -12.36 43.03
N ALA A 10 30.92 -13.32 42.13
CA ALA A 10 30.75 -13.11 40.69
C ALA A 10 29.26 -13.16 40.33
N LEU A 11 28.71 -12.02 39.94
CA LEU A 11 27.33 -11.92 39.44
C LEU A 11 27.33 -12.36 37.96
N MET A 12 26.92 -13.61 37.70
CA MET A 12 26.66 -14.09 36.33
C MET A 12 25.32 -13.48 35.83
N CYS A 13 25.43 -12.49 34.95
CA CYS A 13 24.27 -12.01 34.17
C CYS A 13 23.88 -13.08 33.15
N ALA A 14 22.85 -13.86 33.42
CA ALA A 14 22.26 -14.77 32.46
C ALA A 14 21.52 -13.93 31.38
N ILE A 15 22.15 -13.76 30.22
CA ILE A 15 21.50 -13.20 29.04
C ILE A 15 20.52 -14.24 28.55
N SER A 16 19.24 -14.04 28.86
CA SER A 16 18.13 -14.86 28.37
C SER A 16 18.00 -14.57 26.86
N PHE A 17 18.53 -15.41 26.00
CA PHE A 17 18.18 -15.44 24.58
C PHE A 17 16.74 -15.97 24.45
N ALA A 18 15.77 -15.08 24.41
CA ALA A 18 14.46 -15.45 23.93
C ALA A 18 14.61 -15.95 22.48
N PRO A 19 14.04 -17.13 22.11
CA PRO A 19 14.10 -17.60 20.74
C PRO A 19 13.41 -16.54 19.86
N ARG A 20 14.13 -15.95 18.92
CA ARG A 20 13.52 -15.22 17.81
C ARG A 20 12.65 -16.23 17.08
N ILE A 21 11.35 -16.13 17.27
CA ILE A 21 10.38 -16.76 16.37
C ILE A 21 10.66 -16.10 15.01
N THR A 22 11.30 -16.82 14.12
CA THR A 22 11.31 -16.46 12.70
C THR A 22 9.87 -16.58 12.25
N ALA A 23 9.15 -15.46 12.17
CA ALA A 23 7.85 -15.44 11.55
C ALA A 23 8.02 -16.05 10.15
N GLY A 24 7.19 -17.05 9.81
CA GLY A 24 7.20 -17.63 8.47
C GLY A 24 6.92 -16.53 7.46
N GLN A 25 7.49 -16.67 6.26
CA GLN A 25 7.26 -15.74 5.16
C GLN A 25 5.78 -15.58 4.88
N THR A 26 5.32 -14.34 4.70
CA THR A 26 3.93 -14.03 4.34
C THR A 26 3.74 -14.21 2.83
N VAL A 27 2.80 -15.06 2.45
CA VAL A 27 2.49 -15.35 1.04
C VAL A 27 1.06 -14.91 0.74
N VAL A 28 0.89 -13.95 -0.17
CA VAL A 28 -0.42 -13.57 -0.69
C VAL A 28 -0.75 -14.42 -1.92
N SER A 29 -2.00 -14.85 -2.03
CA SER A 29 -2.52 -15.55 -3.21
C SER A 29 -3.99 -15.21 -3.43
N ILE A 30 -4.52 -15.58 -4.59
CA ILE A 30 -5.91 -15.38 -4.99
C ILE A 30 -6.53 -16.73 -5.32
N VAL A 31 -7.73 -16.99 -4.78
CA VAL A 31 -8.53 -18.17 -5.08
C VAL A 31 -9.96 -17.71 -5.42
N GLY A 32 -10.32 -17.73 -6.68
CA GLY A 32 -11.57 -17.14 -7.15
C GLY A 32 -11.62 -15.64 -6.94
N GLU A 33 -12.54 -15.17 -6.12
CA GLU A 33 -12.70 -13.74 -5.76
C GLU A 33 -12.06 -13.41 -4.40
N ASP A 34 -11.38 -14.38 -3.76
CA ASP A 34 -10.87 -14.26 -2.40
C ASP A 34 -9.35 -14.07 -2.38
N PHE A 35 -8.89 -13.13 -1.55
CA PHE A 35 -7.50 -13.03 -1.16
C PHE A 35 -7.18 -14.01 -0.04
N HIS A 36 -6.06 -14.68 -0.15
CA HIS A 36 -5.53 -15.60 0.85
C HIS A 36 -4.16 -15.10 1.35
N ILE A 37 -3.92 -15.30 2.63
CA ILE A 37 -2.59 -15.13 3.25
C ILE A 37 -2.18 -16.48 3.83
N ASN A 38 -1.00 -16.96 3.42
CA ASN A 38 -0.46 -18.27 3.85
C ASN A 38 -1.44 -19.43 3.62
N GLY A 39 -2.11 -19.42 2.45
CA GLY A 39 -3.05 -20.47 2.02
C GLY A 39 -4.41 -20.45 2.72
N LYS A 40 -4.69 -19.46 3.58
CA LYS A 40 -5.98 -19.29 4.25
C LYS A 40 -6.67 -18.02 3.74
N PRO A 41 -7.99 -18.03 3.54
CA PRO A 41 -8.69 -16.81 3.19
C PRO A 41 -8.48 -15.76 4.29
N THR A 42 -8.33 -14.51 3.89
CA THR A 42 -8.33 -13.40 4.83
C THR A 42 -9.63 -13.38 5.63
N TYR A 43 -9.60 -12.96 6.88
CA TYR A 43 -10.78 -12.91 7.78
C TYR A 43 -11.63 -14.20 7.78
N ALA A 44 -10.98 -15.39 7.77
CA ALA A 44 -11.60 -16.71 7.65
C ALA A 44 -12.84 -16.87 8.54
N GLY A 45 -13.96 -17.26 7.94
CA GLY A 45 -15.25 -17.50 8.62
C GLY A 45 -15.97 -16.22 9.05
N ARG A 46 -15.45 -15.03 8.77
CA ARG A 46 -16.05 -13.77 9.22
C ARG A 46 -17.26 -13.38 8.38
N ILE A 47 -18.38 -13.13 9.07
CA ILE A 47 -19.59 -12.50 8.55
C ILE A 47 -19.87 -11.24 9.37
N TRP A 48 -20.21 -10.15 8.72
CA TRP A 48 -20.60 -8.88 9.33
C TRP A 48 -21.93 -8.41 8.75
N ASN A 49 -22.92 -8.16 9.60
CA ASN A 49 -24.28 -7.75 9.20
C ASN A 49 -24.89 -8.62 8.08
N GLY A 50 -24.62 -9.93 8.11
CA GLY A 50 -25.10 -10.87 7.09
C GLY A 50 -24.24 -10.95 5.81
N HIS A 51 -23.20 -10.14 5.68
CA HIS A 51 -22.30 -10.11 4.53
C HIS A 51 -21.00 -10.86 4.80
N ARG A 52 -20.50 -11.59 3.82
CA ARG A 52 -19.24 -12.34 3.89
C ARG A 52 -18.05 -11.38 3.83
N ILE A 53 -17.22 -11.38 4.88
CA ILE A 53 -15.99 -10.60 4.97
C ILE A 53 -14.77 -11.46 4.63
N GLU A 54 -14.88 -12.77 4.85
CA GLU A 54 -13.85 -13.72 4.44
C GLU A 54 -13.43 -13.49 3.00
N GLY A 55 -12.13 -13.46 2.73
CA GLY A 55 -11.59 -13.26 1.40
C GLY A 55 -11.32 -11.79 1.02
N LEU A 56 -11.82 -10.81 1.78
CA LEU A 56 -11.53 -9.40 1.51
C LEU A 56 -10.11 -9.00 1.95
N LEU A 57 -9.54 -7.99 1.30
CA LEU A 57 -8.25 -7.40 1.65
C LEU A 57 -8.44 -5.91 1.98
N LEU A 58 -8.84 -5.61 3.24
CA LEU A 58 -9.00 -4.23 3.69
C LEU A 58 -7.65 -3.55 3.81
N ASN A 59 -7.56 -2.33 3.28
CA ASN A 59 -6.29 -1.66 3.11
C ASN A 59 -6.37 -0.15 3.38
N SER A 60 -5.22 0.51 3.37
CA SER A 60 -5.12 1.97 3.41
C SER A 60 -3.98 2.44 2.51
N ARG A 61 -4.21 3.57 1.82
CA ARG A 61 -3.24 4.16 0.92
C ARG A 61 -2.26 5.02 1.72
N MET A 62 -1.01 4.56 1.78
CA MET A 62 0.04 5.17 2.62
C MET A 62 1.34 5.37 1.81
N VAL A 63 1.21 5.85 0.58
CA VAL A 63 2.31 5.92 -0.41
C VAL A 63 3.48 6.82 0.02
N GLN A 64 3.29 7.65 1.04
CA GLN A 64 4.35 8.53 1.55
C GLN A 64 5.28 7.87 2.59
N ALA A 65 5.10 6.58 2.89
CA ALA A 65 5.98 5.87 3.83
C ALA A 65 7.47 5.94 3.42
N THR A 66 7.75 5.92 2.12
CA THR A 66 9.10 6.01 1.55
C THR A 66 9.41 7.36 0.90
N PHE A 67 8.57 8.38 1.15
CA PHE A 67 8.71 9.71 0.58
C PHE A 67 10.07 10.33 0.87
N ASP A 68 10.65 10.93 -0.16
CA ASP A 68 11.86 11.73 -0.05
C ASP A 68 11.94 12.70 -1.23
N ASP A 69 11.82 14.00 -0.95
CA ASP A 69 11.83 15.01 -1.99
C ASP A 69 13.26 15.50 -2.28
N LEU A 70 13.77 15.13 -3.43
CA LEU A 70 15.10 15.54 -3.89
C LEU A 70 15.14 16.91 -4.56
N ASN A 71 13.99 17.57 -4.73
CA ASN A 71 13.97 18.92 -5.27
C ASN A 71 14.27 19.95 -4.16
N PRO A 72 15.44 20.63 -4.18
CA PRO A 72 15.81 21.59 -3.14
C PRO A 72 14.86 22.78 -3.01
N ALA A 73 14.08 23.07 -4.07
CA ALA A 73 13.09 24.15 -4.06
C ALA A 73 11.82 23.79 -3.26
N THR A 74 11.53 22.50 -3.09
CA THR A 74 10.32 22.01 -2.40
C THR A 74 10.61 21.22 -1.13
N ALA A 75 11.79 20.63 -0.97
CA ALA A 75 12.16 19.76 0.14
C ALA A 75 11.90 20.37 1.54
N ARG A 76 12.03 21.69 1.68
CA ARG A 76 11.78 22.39 2.96
C ARG A 76 10.30 22.39 3.38
N ARG A 77 9.37 22.14 2.46
CA ARG A 77 7.92 22.11 2.75
C ARG A 77 7.56 20.97 3.71
N TRP A 78 8.35 19.91 3.72
CA TRP A 78 8.09 18.67 4.44
C TRP A 78 8.79 18.58 5.79
N ALA A 79 9.35 19.71 6.26
CA ALA A 79 10.11 19.73 7.51
C ALA A 79 9.24 19.34 8.71
N TYR A 80 9.78 18.47 9.56
CA TYR A 80 9.23 18.21 10.89
C TYR A 80 9.29 19.47 11.75
N ALA A 81 8.21 19.75 12.49
CA ALA A 81 8.10 20.98 13.28
C ALA A 81 9.15 21.08 14.40
N ASP A 82 9.56 19.94 14.96
CA ASP A 82 10.51 19.84 16.08
C ASP A 82 11.98 20.04 15.64
N THR A 83 12.32 19.65 14.39
CA THR A 83 13.72 19.72 13.90
C THR A 83 13.91 20.78 12.82
N GLY A 84 12.84 21.30 12.23
CA GLY A 84 12.89 22.21 11.09
C GLY A 84 13.46 21.60 9.81
N LYS A 85 13.56 20.27 9.71
CA LYS A 85 14.11 19.53 8.58
C LYS A 85 13.27 18.30 8.25
N TRP A 86 13.21 17.93 6.96
CA TRP A 86 12.72 16.62 6.55
C TRP A 86 13.75 15.54 6.90
N ASP A 87 13.27 14.39 7.35
CA ASP A 87 14.07 13.19 7.63
C ASP A 87 13.31 11.97 7.10
N ALA A 88 13.71 11.48 5.91
CA ALA A 88 13.12 10.31 5.27
C ALA A 88 13.35 9.02 6.09
N GLU A 89 14.45 8.94 6.81
CA GLU A 89 14.77 7.80 7.68
C GLU A 89 13.87 7.77 8.93
N ARG A 90 13.60 8.93 9.52
CA ARG A 90 12.62 9.08 10.60
C ARG A 90 11.23 8.67 10.14
N ASN A 91 10.79 9.16 8.97
CA ASN A 91 9.50 8.83 8.38
C ASN A 91 9.31 7.32 8.23
N VAL A 92 10.30 6.62 7.68
CA VAL A 92 10.28 5.15 7.55
C VAL A 92 10.24 4.44 8.92
N ARG A 93 11.03 4.90 9.90
CA ARG A 93 11.02 4.30 11.24
C ARG A 93 9.67 4.45 11.93
N GLU A 94 9.06 5.64 11.86
CA GLU A 94 7.76 5.92 12.46
C GLU A 94 6.64 5.12 11.76
N PHE A 95 6.69 5.00 10.43
CA PHE A 95 5.77 4.15 9.66
C PHE A 95 5.85 2.68 10.10
N ILE A 96 7.06 2.11 10.16
CA ILE A 96 7.25 0.71 10.56
C ILE A 96 6.75 0.47 11.99
N ALA A 97 6.96 1.44 12.89
CA ALA A 97 6.49 1.34 14.27
C ALA A 97 4.96 1.30 14.40
N ALA A 98 4.22 1.84 13.43
CA ALA A 98 2.75 1.86 13.45
C ALA A 98 2.10 0.58 12.89
N LEU A 99 2.83 -0.24 12.11
CA LEU A 99 2.27 -1.45 11.49
C LEU A 99 1.58 -2.42 12.48
N PRO A 100 2.14 -2.71 13.67
CA PRO A 100 1.51 -3.63 14.62
C PRO A 100 0.14 -3.14 15.10
N GLU A 101 -0.02 -1.82 15.34
CA GLU A 101 -1.27 -1.22 15.79
C GLU A 101 -2.34 -1.33 14.69
N TRP A 102 -2.02 -0.98 13.44
CA TRP A 102 -2.95 -1.12 12.32
C TRP A 102 -3.37 -2.57 12.10
N LYS A 103 -2.41 -3.49 12.20
CA LYS A 103 -2.69 -4.94 12.09
C LYS A 103 -3.62 -5.42 13.20
N ALA A 104 -3.44 -4.95 14.43
CA ALA A 104 -4.28 -5.30 15.57
C ALA A 104 -5.73 -4.86 15.38
N HIS A 105 -5.96 -3.73 14.69
CA HIS A 105 -7.28 -3.27 14.27
C HIS A 105 -7.88 -4.05 13.08
N GLY A 106 -7.13 -4.96 12.45
CA GLY A 106 -7.62 -5.78 11.34
C GLY A 106 -7.23 -5.27 9.95
N LEU A 107 -6.41 -4.23 9.82
CA LEU A 107 -5.88 -3.80 8.53
C LEU A 107 -4.89 -4.85 8.00
N LEU A 108 -5.15 -5.43 6.83
CA LEU A 108 -4.31 -6.50 6.27
C LEU A 108 -3.39 -6.03 5.14
N ALA A 109 -3.65 -4.87 4.55
CA ALA A 109 -2.81 -4.38 3.47
C ALA A 109 -2.57 -2.86 3.56
N ILE A 110 -1.47 -2.43 2.97
CA ILE A 110 -1.08 -1.04 2.79
C ILE A 110 -0.68 -0.80 1.34
N THR A 111 -1.04 0.36 0.79
CA THR A 111 -0.59 0.77 -0.54
C THR A 111 0.64 1.67 -0.43
N LEU A 112 1.71 1.29 -1.09
CA LEU A 112 2.97 2.04 -1.22
C LEU A 112 3.28 2.27 -2.69
N ASN A 113 4.16 3.22 -3.00
CA ASN A 113 4.59 3.46 -4.38
C ASN A 113 6.10 3.65 -4.48
N PHE A 114 6.69 3.18 -5.60
CA PHE A 114 8.05 3.56 -6.00
C PHE A 114 8.11 5.04 -6.39
N GLN A 115 7.10 5.52 -7.12
CA GLN A 115 6.93 6.94 -7.37
C GLN A 115 5.84 7.46 -6.44
N GLY A 116 6.21 8.32 -5.49
CA GLY A 116 5.27 8.86 -4.51
C GLY A 116 4.12 9.62 -5.17
N GLY A 117 2.92 9.47 -4.63
CA GLY A 117 1.74 10.26 -4.99
C GLY A 117 1.86 11.71 -4.55
N SER A 118 0.81 12.51 -4.73
CA SER A 118 0.81 13.88 -4.25
C SER A 118 0.87 13.96 -2.72
N PRO A 119 1.92 14.56 -2.14
CA PRO A 119 1.99 14.77 -0.69
C PRO A 119 1.03 15.85 -0.18
N GLU A 120 0.38 16.58 -1.06
CA GLU A 120 -0.64 17.59 -0.74
C GLU A 120 -2.07 17.08 -1.04
N GLY A 121 -2.26 15.76 -1.22
CA GLY A 121 -3.51 15.19 -1.69
C GLY A 121 -3.71 15.45 -3.18
N TYR A 122 -4.67 16.29 -3.54
CA TYR A 122 -4.94 16.68 -4.92
C TYR A 122 -4.15 17.94 -5.30
N SER A 123 -3.11 17.80 -6.12
CA SER A 123 -2.28 18.92 -6.59
C SER A 123 -2.32 19.07 -8.10
N LYS A 124 -2.51 20.30 -8.58
CA LYS A 124 -2.47 20.60 -10.01
C LYS A 124 -1.05 20.50 -10.59
N THR A 125 -0.05 20.82 -9.78
CA THR A 125 1.38 20.76 -10.15
C THR A 125 2.12 19.89 -9.16
N GLN A 126 3.15 19.20 -9.60
CA GLN A 126 3.92 18.30 -8.77
C GLN A 126 5.42 18.56 -8.91
N PRO A 127 5.91 19.67 -8.32
CA PRO A 127 7.30 20.12 -8.48
C PRO A 127 8.29 19.28 -7.65
N TRP A 128 7.83 18.57 -6.63
CA TRP A 128 8.69 17.69 -5.81
C TRP A 128 9.21 16.52 -6.64
N LEU A 129 10.35 15.98 -6.23
CA LEU A 129 10.97 14.80 -6.84
C LEU A 129 11.02 13.66 -5.81
N SER A 130 9.98 12.82 -5.81
CA SER A 130 9.91 11.61 -4.97
C SER A 130 9.73 10.39 -5.87
N SER A 131 10.84 9.75 -6.23
CA SER A 131 10.85 8.60 -7.12
C SER A 131 11.93 7.61 -6.69
N GLY A 132 11.59 6.33 -6.72
CA GLY A 132 12.55 5.22 -6.55
C GLY A 132 13.36 4.91 -7.81
N PHE A 133 13.09 5.64 -8.91
CA PHE A 133 13.77 5.48 -10.19
C PHE A 133 14.47 6.75 -10.63
N ASN A 134 15.58 6.60 -11.34
CA ASN A 134 16.23 7.62 -12.14
C ASN A 134 15.48 7.82 -13.47
N GLU A 135 15.84 8.85 -14.24
CA GLU A 135 15.21 9.17 -15.53
C GLU A 135 15.38 8.05 -16.57
N ASP A 136 16.49 7.34 -16.52
CA ASP A 136 16.78 6.19 -17.39
C ASP A 136 16.09 4.88 -16.99
N GLY A 137 15.28 4.90 -15.91
CA GLY A 137 14.57 3.76 -15.38
C GLY A 137 15.34 2.88 -14.40
N SER A 138 16.61 3.18 -14.12
CA SER A 138 17.39 2.44 -13.11
C SER A 138 16.85 2.73 -11.69
N MET A 139 16.90 1.72 -10.81
CA MET A 139 16.46 1.88 -9.41
C MET A 139 17.46 2.68 -8.59
N ARG A 140 16.96 3.55 -7.74
CA ARG A 140 17.75 4.30 -6.76
C ARG A 140 18.02 3.45 -5.53
N ALA A 141 19.29 3.27 -5.19
CA ALA A 141 19.73 2.41 -4.09
C ALA A 141 19.25 2.88 -2.70
N ASP A 142 19.25 4.19 -2.45
CA ASP A 142 18.76 4.78 -1.19
C ASP A 142 17.27 4.57 -0.98
N PHE A 143 16.47 4.73 -2.03
CA PHE A 143 15.03 4.45 -2.01
C PHE A 143 14.76 2.95 -1.80
N ALA A 144 15.44 2.09 -2.56
CA ALA A 144 15.33 0.64 -2.43
C ALA A 144 15.66 0.15 -1.01
N ALA A 145 16.68 0.73 -0.37
CA ALA A 145 17.04 0.40 1.01
C ALA A 145 15.94 0.78 2.02
N ARG A 146 15.26 1.93 1.84
CA ARG A 146 14.12 2.33 2.67
C ARG A 146 12.92 1.42 2.45
N LEU A 147 12.55 1.18 1.18
CA LEU A 147 11.42 0.31 0.82
C LEU A 147 11.64 -1.12 1.31
N LYS A 148 12.87 -1.66 1.20
CA LYS A 148 13.22 -2.99 1.74
C LYS A 148 12.82 -3.12 3.22
N ARG A 149 13.16 -2.14 4.06
CA ARG A 149 12.82 -2.19 5.50
C ARG A 149 11.31 -2.20 5.74
N VAL A 150 10.55 -1.46 4.92
CA VAL A 150 9.09 -1.46 5.02
C VAL A 150 8.52 -2.81 4.59
N LEU A 151 9.02 -3.40 3.49
CA LEU A 151 8.58 -4.72 3.02
C LEU A 151 8.90 -5.81 4.04
N ASP A 152 10.11 -5.82 4.61
CA ASP A 152 10.51 -6.77 5.65
C ASP A 152 9.62 -6.66 6.89
N ALA A 153 9.29 -5.42 7.30
CA ALA A 153 8.43 -5.18 8.45
C ALA A 153 6.97 -5.61 8.20
N ALA A 154 6.43 -5.32 7.01
CA ALA A 154 5.09 -5.75 6.62
C ALA A 154 4.99 -7.29 6.53
N ASP A 155 6.01 -7.95 5.97
CA ASP A 155 6.13 -9.42 5.93
C ASP A 155 6.11 -10.01 7.34
N ALA A 156 6.92 -9.48 8.24
CA ALA A 156 6.98 -9.91 9.63
C ALA A 156 5.63 -9.74 10.39
N GLN A 157 4.80 -8.78 9.99
CA GLN A 157 3.46 -8.56 10.54
C GLN A 157 2.37 -9.40 9.85
N GLY A 158 2.68 -10.17 8.82
CA GLY A 158 1.67 -10.89 8.04
C GLY A 158 0.76 -9.95 7.24
N MET A 159 1.29 -8.80 6.81
CA MET A 159 0.57 -7.79 6.03
C MET A 159 0.97 -7.85 4.56
N VAL A 160 0.02 -7.52 3.69
CA VAL A 160 0.23 -7.42 2.24
C VAL A 160 0.60 -5.99 1.87
N VAL A 161 1.49 -5.84 0.90
CA VAL A 161 1.83 -4.54 0.32
C VAL A 161 1.29 -4.48 -1.12
N ILE A 162 0.40 -3.53 -1.39
CA ILE A 162 0.00 -3.14 -2.73
C ILE A 162 1.01 -2.10 -3.19
N LEU A 163 1.92 -2.49 -4.09
CA LEU A 163 3.06 -1.65 -4.48
C LEU A 163 2.87 -1.08 -5.88
N GLY A 164 2.59 0.23 -5.93
CA GLY A 164 2.53 0.99 -7.17
C GLY A 164 3.92 1.27 -7.73
N TYR A 165 4.10 1.06 -9.04
CA TYR A 165 5.37 1.38 -9.68
C TYR A 165 5.40 2.84 -10.13
N PHE A 166 4.39 3.29 -10.88
CA PHE A 166 4.40 4.61 -11.51
C PHE A 166 3.27 5.51 -11.06
N TYR A 167 3.57 6.79 -11.03
CA TYR A 167 2.62 7.85 -10.71
C TYR A 167 2.67 8.96 -11.76
N PHE A 168 1.51 9.41 -12.25
CA PHE A 168 1.42 10.35 -13.38
C PHE A 168 2.15 11.68 -13.13
N GLY A 169 2.28 12.13 -11.86
CA GLY A 169 3.00 13.33 -11.50
C GLY A 169 4.52 13.20 -11.49
N GLN A 170 5.07 11.98 -11.49
CA GLN A 170 6.51 11.70 -11.47
C GLN A 170 7.01 11.08 -12.78
N SER A 171 6.18 10.31 -13.47
CA SER A 171 6.51 9.62 -14.71
C SER A 171 6.94 10.52 -15.89
N PRO A 172 6.57 11.82 -15.96
CA PRO A 172 7.09 12.72 -17.00
C PRO A 172 8.62 12.90 -17.01
N ARG A 173 9.32 12.44 -15.95
CA ARG A 173 10.78 12.51 -15.84
C ARG A 173 11.52 11.34 -16.48
N PHE A 174 10.79 10.32 -16.94
CA PHE A 174 11.42 9.20 -17.65
C PHE A 174 11.83 9.57 -19.07
N ASP A 175 12.94 9.01 -19.52
CA ASP A 175 13.43 9.07 -20.88
C ASP A 175 12.64 8.13 -21.83
N GLY A 176 11.31 8.32 -21.88
CA GLY A 176 10.42 7.58 -22.76
C GLY A 176 10.03 6.18 -22.29
N ASP A 177 9.47 5.39 -23.21
CA ASP A 177 8.93 4.06 -22.94
C ASP A 177 10.01 3.05 -22.50
N GLU A 178 11.20 3.09 -23.06
CA GLU A 178 12.30 2.17 -22.74
C GLU A 178 12.76 2.32 -21.27
N ALA A 179 12.79 3.55 -20.74
CA ALA A 179 13.09 3.80 -19.34
C ALA A 179 12.00 3.22 -18.42
N VAL A 180 10.72 3.32 -18.80
CA VAL A 180 9.61 2.73 -18.06
C VAL A 180 9.68 1.19 -18.08
N ILE A 181 9.99 0.60 -19.23
CA ILE A 181 10.19 -0.86 -19.37
C ILE A 181 11.32 -1.32 -18.46
N ARG A 182 12.45 -0.62 -18.49
CA ARG A 182 13.60 -0.91 -17.63
C ARG A 182 13.24 -0.82 -16.15
N ALA A 183 12.55 0.25 -15.73
CA ALA A 183 12.11 0.45 -14.35
C ALA A 183 11.18 -0.70 -13.90
N THR A 184 10.25 -1.12 -14.77
CA THR A 184 9.36 -2.26 -14.51
C THR A 184 10.16 -3.54 -14.28
N ASP A 185 11.12 -3.81 -15.15
CA ASP A 185 11.96 -5.01 -15.05
C ASP A 185 12.85 -5.02 -13.81
N GLU A 186 13.50 -3.89 -13.53
CA GLU A 186 14.38 -3.77 -12.35
C GLU A 186 13.60 -3.91 -11.05
N ALA A 187 12.46 -3.22 -10.91
CA ALA A 187 11.60 -3.33 -9.73
C ALA A 187 11.09 -4.78 -9.55
N THR A 188 10.60 -5.40 -10.63
CA THR A 188 10.08 -6.78 -10.58
C THR A 188 11.15 -7.78 -10.19
N ARG A 189 12.35 -7.71 -10.81
CA ARG A 189 13.48 -8.59 -10.45
C ARG A 189 13.96 -8.35 -9.03
N TRP A 190 14.00 -7.10 -8.58
CA TRP A 190 14.40 -6.75 -7.23
C TRP A 190 13.43 -7.33 -6.20
N LEU A 191 12.11 -7.22 -6.42
CA LEU A 191 11.09 -7.82 -5.55
C LEU A 191 11.23 -9.35 -5.48
N LEU A 192 11.37 -10.00 -6.63
CA LEU A 192 11.54 -11.46 -6.71
C LEU A 192 12.85 -11.93 -6.05
N SER A 193 13.94 -11.19 -6.22
CA SER A 193 15.23 -11.52 -5.61
C SER A 193 15.24 -11.31 -4.09
N GLY A 194 14.45 -10.34 -3.59
CA GLY A 194 14.24 -10.12 -2.16
C GLY A 194 13.29 -11.13 -1.53
N ASN A 195 12.67 -11.98 -2.35
CA ASN A 195 11.76 -13.05 -1.94
C ASN A 195 10.52 -12.56 -1.16
N TRP A 196 10.04 -11.33 -1.40
CA TRP A 196 8.79 -10.85 -0.83
C TRP A 196 7.61 -11.43 -1.59
N ARG A 197 6.83 -12.29 -0.91
CA ARG A 197 5.65 -12.97 -1.46
C ARG A 197 4.33 -12.38 -0.99
N ASN A 198 4.42 -11.33 -0.21
CA ASN A 198 3.29 -10.54 0.31
C ASN A 198 3.03 -9.27 -0.52
N VAL A 199 3.47 -9.22 -1.78
CA VAL A 199 3.35 -8.04 -2.65
C VAL A 199 2.36 -8.30 -3.77
N LEU A 200 1.41 -7.35 -3.94
CA LEU A 200 0.59 -7.17 -5.13
C LEU A 200 1.11 -5.96 -5.89
N VAL A 201 1.25 -6.06 -7.21
CA VAL A 201 1.80 -4.97 -8.03
C VAL A 201 0.67 -4.17 -8.68
N GLU A 202 0.66 -2.86 -8.44
CA GLU A 202 -0.06 -1.88 -9.24
C GLU A 202 0.91 -1.25 -10.23
N ILE A 203 0.71 -1.45 -11.55
CA ILE A 203 1.66 -0.89 -12.53
C ILE A 203 1.72 0.62 -12.41
N ASN A 204 0.59 1.30 -12.51
CA ASN A 204 0.56 2.74 -12.34
C ASN A 204 -0.76 3.21 -11.73
N ASN A 205 -0.64 4.24 -10.94
CA ASN A 205 -1.78 4.91 -10.33
C ASN A 205 -2.60 5.61 -11.41
N GLU A 206 -3.87 5.20 -11.58
CA GLU A 206 -4.82 5.83 -12.49
C GLU A 206 -4.30 5.95 -13.93
N THR A 207 -4.27 4.85 -14.64
CA THR A 207 -3.71 4.81 -16.01
C THR A 207 -4.40 5.76 -17.02
N ASN A 208 -5.64 6.19 -16.77
CA ASN A 208 -6.44 7.04 -17.66
C ASN A 208 -6.09 8.55 -17.64
N PRO A 209 -5.46 9.18 -16.63
CA PRO A 209 -4.82 10.48 -16.78
C PRO A 209 -3.75 10.45 -17.89
N LYS A 210 -3.38 11.63 -18.37
CA LYS A 210 -2.33 11.73 -19.39
C LYS A 210 -0.96 11.39 -18.83
N TYR A 211 -0.54 10.15 -19.04
CA TYR A 211 0.86 9.79 -18.88
C TYR A 211 1.66 10.23 -20.12
N LEU A 212 2.85 10.82 -19.91
CA LEU A 212 3.71 11.23 -21.03
C LEU A 212 4.33 10.00 -21.71
N PRO A 213 4.93 9.00 -21.00
CA PRO A 213 5.31 7.73 -21.63
C PRO A 213 4.06 6.98 -22.12
N PRO A 214 3.90 6.76 -23.45
CA PRO A 214 2.69 6.13 -24.00
C PRO A 214 2.41 4.74 -23.45
N ILE A 215 3.44 3.98 -23.07
CA ILE A 215 3.30 2.62 -22.53
C ILE A 215 2.51 2.57 -21.21
N LEU A 216 2.39 3.69 -20.48
CA LEU A 216 1.61 3.80 -19.25
C LEU A 216 0.13 4.15 -19.48
N ARG A 217 -0.31 4.30 -20.72
CA ARG A 217 -1.69 4.64 -21.08
C ARG A 217 -2.58 3.40 -21.16
N PRO A 218 -3.92 3.57 -21.09
CA PRO A 218 -4.87 2.45 -21.03
C PRO A 218 -4.76 1.45 -22.18
N ASP A 219 -4.38 1.90 -23.36
CA ASP A 219 -4.23 1.08 -24.57
C ASP A 219 -2.98 0.18 -24.53
N ARG A 220 -1.96 0.54 -23.72
CA ARG A 220 -0.67 -0.15 -23.72
C ARG A 220 -0.23 -0.69 -22.35
N VAL A 221 -0.77 -0.22 -21.26
CA VAL A 221 -0.33 -0.61 -19.90
C VAL A 221 -0.44 -2.12 -19.65
N SER A 222 -1.31 -2.81 -20.38
CA SER A 222 -1.42 -4.28 -20.35
C SER A 222 -0.09 -4.98 -20.70
N GLU A 223 0.76 -4.37 -21.55
CA GLU A 223 2.11 -4.89 -21.88
C GLU A 223 2.99 -5.01 -20.60
N LEU A 224 2.90 -4.02 -19.71
CA LEU A 224 3.67 -3.99 -18.46
C LEU A 224 3.11 -4.97 -17.43
N ILE A 225 1.77 -5.12 -17.32
CA ILE A 225 1.15 -6.13 -16.45
C ILE A 225 1.63 -7.52 -16.84
N GLU A 226 1.57 -7.85 -18.14
CA GLU A 226 2.05 -9.14 -18.64
C GLU A 226 3.54 -9.34 -18.36
N ARG A 227 4.34 -8.28 -18.48
CA ARG A 227 5.78 -8.33 -18.25
C ARG A 227 6.10 -8.71 -16.80
N VAL A 228 5.43 -8.09 -15.84
CA VAL A 228 5.54 -8.44 -14.40
C VAL A 228 5.15 -9.90 -14.18
N ARG A 229 3.98 -10.32 -14.66
CA ARG A 229 3.43 -11.68 -14.46
C ARG A 229 4.27 -12.78 -15.12
N LYS A 230 4.97 -12.47 -16.21
CA LYS A 230 5.84 -13.43 -16.93
C LYS A 230 7.23 -13.55 -16.30
N THR A 231 7.67 -12.57 -15.50
CA THR A 231 8.96 -12.60 -14.82
C THR A 231 8.91 -13.57 -13.65
N LYS A 232 9.85 -14.51 -13.58
CA LYS A 232 9.89 -15.57 -12.57
C LYS A 232 11.12 -15.46 -11.69
N ALA A 233 10.93 -15.74 -10.41
CA ALA A 233 12.03 -16.06 -9.51
C ALA A 233 12.64 -17.44 -9.84
N ASN A 234 13.79 -17.76 -9.24
CA ASN A 234 14.47 -19.05 -9.46
C ASN A 234 13.62 -20.28 -9.09
N ASP A 235 12.71 -20.14 -8.14
CA ASP A 235 11.78 -21.16 -7.68
C ASP A 235 10.46 -21.18 -8.49
N GLY A 236 10.35 -20.36 -9.53
CA GLY A 236 9.18 -20.26 -10.40
C GLY A 236 8.09 -19.31 -9.90
N HIS A 237 8.27 -18.67 -8.72
CA HIS A 237 7.32 -17.68 -8.20
C HIS A 237 7.21 -16.48 -9.13
N THR A 238 5.98 -15.93 -9.25
CA THR A 238 5.66 -14.70 -9.99
C THR A 238 4.88 -13.75 -9.12
N LEU A 239 4.89 -12.47 -9.45
CA LEU A 239 4.08 -11.46 -8.75
C LEU A 239 2.68 -11.38 -9.37
N LEU A 240 1.68 -11.15 -8.52
CA LEU A 240 0.33 -10.82 -8.93
C LEU A 240 0.25 -9.34 -9.29
N ALA A 241 -0.34 -9.01 -10.45
CA ALA A 241 -0.31 -7.65 -10.97
C ALA A 241 -1.65 -7.20 -11.56
N GLY A 242 -1.89 -5.90 -11.46
CA GLY A 242 -2.98 -5.16 -12.07
C GLY A 242 -2.62 -3.70 -12.22
N THR A 243 -3.56 -2.85 -12.57
CA THR A 243 -3.42 -1.38 -12.57
C THR A 243 -4.76 -0.72 -12.31
N SER A 244 -4.74 0.48 -11.72
CA SER A 244 -5.94 1.24 -11.41
C SER A 244 -6.35 2.20 -12.52
N PHE A 245 -7.61 2.62 -12.45
CA PHE A 245 -8.18 3.72 -13.21
C PHE A 245 -8.66 4.80 -12.24
N GLY A 246 -8.70 6.04 -12.69
CA GLY A 246 -9.16 7.17 -11.89
C GLY A 246 -10.57 7.00 -11.37
N GLY A 247 -10.90 7.72 -10.33
CA GLY A 247 -12.15 7.56 -9.59
C GLY A 247 -13.40 7.44 -10.47
N LYS A 248 -14.26 6.50 -10.15
CA LYS A 248 -15.51 6.15 -10.86
C LYS A 248 -15.33 5.60 -12.29
N VAL A 249 -14.13 5.25 -12.70
CA VAL A 249 -13.87 4.65 -14.02
C VAL A 249 -13.66 3.15 -13.88
N ALA A 250 -14.47 2.35 -14.55
CA ALA A 250 -14.27 0.91 -14.64
C ALA A 250 -13.04 0.60 -15.51
N PRO A 251 -12.28 -0.45 -15.21
CA PRO A 251 -11.12 -0.85 -16.01
C PRO A 251 -11.50 -1.20 -17.45
N SER A 252 -10.55 -1.05 -18.37
CA SER A 252 -10.74 -1.51 -19.75
C SER A 252 -10.56 -3.02 -19.89
N THR A 253 -11.17 -3.61 -20.92
CA THR A 253 -11.17 -5.06 -21.16
C THR A 253 -9.75 -5.63 -21.37
N ASN A 254 -8.88 -4.91 -22.09
CA ASN A 254 -7.49 -5.33 -22.33
C ASN A 254 -6.67 -5.38 -21.02
N VAL A 255 -6.95 -4.49 -20.07
CA VAL A 255 -6.31 -4.50 -18.74
C VAL A 255 -6.83 -5.68 -17.91
N ILE A 256 -8.15 -5.86 -17.83
CA ILE A 256 -8.76 -6.96 -17.07
C ILE A 256 -8.31 -8.33 -17.59
N ALA A 257 -8.20 -8.50 -18.90
CA ALA A 257 -7.79 -9.78 -19.51
C ALA A 257 -6.44 -10.30 -18.96
N VAL A 258 -5.52 -9.38 -18.66
CA VAL A 258 -4.16 -9.73 -18.21
C VAL A 258 -3.93 -9.53 -16.70
N SER A 259 -4.84 -8.90 -15.98
CA SER A 259 -4.72 -8.64 -14.53
C SER A 259 -5.06 -9.87 -13.69
N ASP A 260 -4.49 -9.98 -12.49
CA ASP A 260 -4.83 -11.00 -11.50
C ASP A 260 -5.97 -10.56 -10.56
N PHE A 261 -6.19 -9.26 -10.42
CA PHE A 261 -7.26 -8.62 -9.68
C PHE A 261 -7.70 -7.33 -10.38
N ALA A 262 -8.95 -6.95 -10.23
CA ALA A 262 -9.45 -5.68 -10.75
C ALA A 262 -9.19 -4.58 -9.71
N LEU A 263 -8.39 -3.58 -10.06
CA LEU A 263 -8.04 -2.46 -9.19
C LEU A 263 -8.81 -1.21 -9.63
N ILE A 264 -9.54 -0.61 -8.69
CA ILE A 264 -10.39 0.56 -8.94
C ILE A 264 -10.27 1.60 -7.82
N HIS A 265 -10.61 2.85 -8.13
CA HIS A 265 -10.62 3.96 -7.18
C HIS A 265 -12.02 4.50 -6.94
N GLY A 266 -12.35 4.77 -5.67
CA GLY A 266 -13.63 5.33 -5.24
C GLY A 266 -13.69 6.85 -5.31
N ASN A 267 -12.56 7.53 -5.49
CA ASN A 267 -12.45 8.99 -5.49
C ASN A 267 -13.53 9.66 -6.34
N GLY A 268 -14.22 10.65 -5.73
CA GLY A 268 -15.29 11.39 -6.38
C GLY A 268 -16.64 10.64 -6.47
N ALA A 269 -16.77 9.45 -5.91
CA ALA A 269 -18.07 8.79 -5.68
C ALA A 269 -18.71 9.38 -4.41
N LYS A 270 -19.54 10.38 -4.55
CA LYS A 270 -20.11 11.14 -3.42
C LYS A 270 -21.10 10.35 -2.57
N GLU A 271 -21.68 9.31 -3.13
CA GLU A 271 -22.73 8.51 -2.51
C GLU A 271 -22.38 7.03 -2.60
N PRO A 272 -22.71 6.20 -1.58
CA PRO A 272 -22.46 4.76 -1.58
C PRO A 272 -23.04 4.03 -2.80
N ALA A 273 -24.15 4.51 -3.36
CA ALA A 273 -24.75 3.98 -4.59
C ALA A 273 -23.80 4.09 -5.80
N GLN A 274 -22.94 5.12 -5.87
CA GLN A 274 -21.97 5.28 -6.96
C GLN A 274 -20.81 4.28 -6.85
N ILE A 275 -20.44 3.88 -5.63
CA ILE A 275 -19.49 2.77 -5.40
C ILE A 275 -20.09 1.45 -5.89
N ARG A 276 -21.35 1.16 -5.55
CA ARG A 276 -22.04 -0.05 -6.07
C ARG A 276 -22.11 -0.05 -7.60
N ASP A 277 -22.47 1.08 -8.21
CA ASP A 277 -22.49 1.20 -9.67
C ASP A 277 -21.11 0.93 -10.29
N LEU A 278 -20.03 1.51 -9.72
CA LEU A 278 -18.66 1.26 -10.17
C LEU A 278 -18.28 -0.22 -10.07
N ILE A 279 -18.64 -0.87 -8.96
CA ILE A 279 -18.42 -2.30 -8.74
C ILE A 279 -19.16 -3.14 -9.78
N HIS A 280 -20.45 -2.85 -10.01
CA HIS A 280 -21.26 -3.58 -10.99
C HIS A 280 -20.73 -3.42 -12.43
N ARG A 281 -20.29 -2.21 -12.81
CA ARG A 281 -19.65 -1.97 -14.11
C ARG A 281 -18.32 -2.71 -14.22
N THR A 282 -17.54 -2.77 -13.16
CA THR A 282 -16.27 -3.51 -13.11
C THR A 282 -16.52 -5.02 -13.27
N ARG A 283 -17.52 -5.58 -12.57
CA ARG A 283 -17.93 -6.98 -12.74
C ARG A 283 -18.38 -7.29 -14.16
N ALA A 284 -19.11 -6.36 -14.80
CA ALA A 284 -19.54 -6.53 -16.19
C ALA A 284 -18.34 -6.62 -17.16
N VAL A 285 -17.29 -5.83 -16.95
CA VAL A 285 -16.04 -5.92 -17.74
C VAL A 285 -15.27 -7.20 -17.45
N SER A 286 -15.26 -7.68 -16.20
CA SER A 286 -14.56 -8.89 -15.79
C SER A 286 -15.38 -10.19 -15.89
N ALA A 287 -16.57 -10.15 -16.47
CA ALA A 287 -17.52 -11.27 -16.47
C ALA A 287 -16.97 -12.60 -17.04
N SER A 288 -15.94 -12.55 -17.88
CA SER A 288 -15.27 -13.75 -18.42
C SER A 288 -14.18 -14.32 -17.51
N LYS A 289 -13.86 -13.66 -16.39
CA LYS A 289 -12.75 -14.04 -15.51
C LYS A 289 -13.10 -13.79 -14.04
N THR A 290 -13.22 -14.85 -13.26
CA THR A 290 -13.39 -14.74 -11.81
C THR A 290 -12.13 -14.16 -11.18
N MET A 291 -12.24 -13.00 -10.52
CA MET A 291 -11.14 -12.32 -9.84
C MET A 291 -11.65 -11.40 -8.74
N PRO A 292 -10.86 -11.11 -7.70
CA PRO A 292 -11.26 -10.14 -6.70
C PRO A 292 -11.25 -8.71 -7.27
N ILE A 293 -12.16 -7.87 -6.76
CA ILE A 293 -12.14 -6.43 -6.95
C ILE A 293 -11.54 -5.80 -5.70
N LEU A 294 -10.60 -4.88 -5.91
CA LEU A 294 -9.87 -4.18 -4.87
C LEU A 294 -9.94 -2.67 -5.10
N ILE A 295 -10.57 -1.95 -4.17
CA ILE A 295 -10.46 -0.49 -4.08
C ILE A 295 -9.26 -0.20 -3.17
N ASN A 296 -8.23 0.46 -3.69
CA ASN A 296 -7.05 0.87 -2.90
C ASN A 296 -6.93 2.39 -2.72
N GLU A 297 -7.91 3.14 -3.20
CA GLU A 297 -7.98 4.59 -3.05
C GLU A 297 -9.43 5.08 -3.08
N ASP A 298 -9.92 5.58 -1.92
CA ASP A 298 -11.20 6.27 -1.79
C ASP A 298 -11.05 7.32 -0.69
N ASP A 299 -11.38 8.58 -0.98
CA ASP A 299 -11.17 9.74 -0.10
C ASP A 299 -12.39 10.07 0.79
N HIS A 300 -13.36 9.16 0.90
CA HIS A 300 -14.53 9.31 1.75
C HIS A 300 -14.26 8.86 3.19
N GLU A 301 -14.88 9.54 4.16
CA GLU A 301 -14.56 9.39 5.57
C GLU A 301 -15.79 9.42 6.51
N GLU A 302 -16.98 9.22 5.96
CA GLU A 302 -18.24 9.19 6.72
C GLU A 302 -18.40 7.86 7.50
N PHE A 303 -17.33 7.45 8.23
CA PHE A 303 -17.25 6.15 8.93
C PHE A 303 -18.22 5.98 10.11
N ASP A 304 -18.83 7.06 10.59
CA ASP A 304 -19.86 7.09 11.61
C ASP A 304 -21.27 6.87 11.06
N GLN A 305 -21.44 6.96 9.73
CA GLN A 305 -22.72 6.67 9.08
C GLN A 305 -22.89 5.17 8.88
N ALA A 306 -24.13 4.68 9.07
CA ALA A 306 -24.47 3.26 8.88
C ALA A 306 -24.19 2.78 7.45
N GLU A 307 -24.38 3.66 6.46
CA GLU A 307 -24.09 3.43 5.06
C GLU A 307 -23.08 4.48 4.58
N ASN A 308 -21.93 4.03 4.12
CA ASN A 308 -20.86 4.84 3.57
C ASN A 308 -20.16 4.06 2.45
N ASN A 309 -19.20 4.67 1.76
CA ASN A 309 -18.49 4.02 0.64
C ASN A 309 -17.80 2.71 1.06
N PHE A 310 -17.20 2.69 2.26
CA PHE A 310 -16.54 1.49 2.78
C PHE A 310 -17.54 0.36 3.01
N THR A 311 -18.63 0.60 3.74
CA THR A 311 -19.65 -0.42 4.00
C THR A 311 -20.35 -0.88 2.73
N ALA A 312 -20.59 0.03 1.77
CA ALA A 312 -21.14 -0.31 0.47
C ALA A 312 -20.25 -1.29 -0.31
N ALA A 313 -18.93 -1.06 -0.34
CA ALA A 313 -17.98 -1.96 -0.98
C ALA A 313 -17.94 -3.34 -0.30
N VAL A 314 -17.87 -3.36 1.03
CA VAL A 314 -17.83 -4.59 1.83
C VAL A 314 -19.11 -5.43 1.65
N CYS A 315 -20.28 -4.79 1.63
CA CYS A 315 -21.56 -5.47 1.38
C CYS A 315 -21.64 -6.10 -0.02
N GLU A 316 -20.93 -5.54 -0.99
CA GLU A 316 -20.77 -6.08 -2.35
C GLU A 316 -19.61 -7.10 -2.44
N HIS A 317 -19.03 -7.52 -1.33
CA HIS A 317 -17.86 -8.40 -1.29
C HIS A 317 -16.67 -7.86 -2.09
N VAL A 318 -16.33 -6.59 -1.87
CA VAL A 318 -15.21 -5.88 -2.50
C VAL A 318 -14.28 -5.34 -1.43
N SER A 319 -12.99 -5.57 -1.61
CA SER A 319 -11.94 -5.02 -0.75
C SER A 319 -11.90 -3.49 -0.86
N TRP A 320 -11.75 -2.80 0.26
CA TRP A 320 -11.77 -1.34 0.27
C TRP A 320 -10.56 -0.76 1.00
N GLY A 321 -10.08 0.41 0.53
CA GLY A 321 -8.93 1.11 1.07
C GLY A 321 -9.09 2.61 1.11
N TRP A 322 -8.69 3.17 2.25
CA TRP A 322 -8.83 4.58 2.55
C TRP A 322 -7.66 5.39 2.03
N PHE A 323 -7.99 6.56 1.39
CA PHE A 323 -7.06 7.60 0.99
C PHE A 323 -7.26 8.84 1.86
N ASP A 324 -6.39 9.01 2.86
CA ASP A 324 -6.46 10.11 3.82
C ASP A 324 -5.38 11.14 3.55
N TYR A 325 -5.76 12.35 3.17
CA TYR A 325 -4.84 13.47 2.98
C TYR A 325 -5.21 14.65 3.89
N ARG A 326 -4.20 15.43 4.27
CA ARG A 326 -4.38 16.61 5.10
C ARG A 326 -5.04 17.71 4.30
N ARG A 327 -6.18 18.21 4.78
CA ARG A 327 -6.92 19.31 4.19
C ARG A 327 -6.35 20.64 4.68
N LYS A 328 -6.66 21.71 3.95
CA LYS A 328 -6.24 23.08 4.32
C LYS A 328 -6.74 23.44 5.73
N GLY A 329 -5.82 23.77 6.62
CA GLY A 329 -6.10 24.17 8.00
C GLY A 329 -6.07 23.02 9.02
N GLU A 330 -5.88 21.78 8.58
CA GLU A 330 -5.71 20.64 9.48
C GLU A 330 -4.28 20.52 10.01
N GLY A 331 -4.15 19.92 11.21
CA GLY A 331 -2.88 19.66 11.87
C GLY A 331 -2.14 18.43 11.34
N VAL A 332 -0.95 18.18 11.87
CA VAL A 332 -0.08 17.04 11.49
C VAL A 332 -0.65 15.67 11.84
N ASP A 333 -1.66 15.62 12.71
CA ASP A 333 -2.33 14.38 13.08
C ASP A 333 -3.24 13.81 11.99
N GLU A 334 -3.62 14.66 11.03
CA GLU A 334 -4.45 14.28 9.90
C GLU A 334 -3.61 13.94 8.66
N GLY A 335 -4.14 13.06 7.82
CA GLY A 335 -3.61 12.78 6.49
C GLY A 335 -2.43 11.83 6.45
N TYR A 336 -2.69 10.53 6.24
CA TYR A 336 -1.63 9.54 5.94
C TYR A 336 -0.90 9.79 4.61
N GLN A 337 -1.45 10.68 3.77
CA GLN A 337 -0.87 11.06 2.48
C GLN A 337 0.03 12.31 2.57
N SER A 338 0.07 13.03 3.69
CA SER A 338 0.61 14.40 3.74
C SER A 338 1.82 14.54 4.68
N PRO A 339 3.07 14.46 4.16
CA PRO A 339 4.28 14.62 4.96
C PRO A 339 4.38 16.02 5.61
N PRO A 340 5.01 16.10 6.80
CA PRO A 340 5.38 14.99 7.66
C PRO A 340 4.12 14.32 8.20
N VAL A 341 4.11 12.99 8.20
CA VAL A 341 2.94 12.20 8.58
C VAL A 341 3.06 11.78 10.05
N ASN A 342 2.00 11.99 10.84
CA ASN A 342 1.81 11.27 12.08
C ASN A 342 1.14 9.93 11.76
N TRP A 343 1.91 8.84 11.82
CA TRP A 343 1.46 7.50 11.44
C TRP A 343 0.55 6.82 12.47
N GLY A 344 0.39 7.38 13.67
CA GLY A 344 -0.50 6.85 14.71
C GLY A 344 -1.99 7.01 14.37
N ILE A 345 -2.85 6.34 15.16
CA ILE A 345 -4.30 6.47 15.13
C ILE A 345 -4.71 7.57 16.12
N ASN A 346 -4.46 8.82 15.79
CA ASN A 346 -4.47 9.94 16.72
C ASN A 346 -5.37 11.10 16.31
N SER A 347 -6.21 10.94 15.29
CA SER A 347 -7.26 11.89 14.94
C SER A 347 -8.64 11.25 14.97
N GLN A 348 -9.68 12.07 15.02
CA GLN A 348 -11.06 11.57 15.10
C GLN A 348 -11.40 10.67 13.90
N ARG A 349 -11.05 11.08 12.66
CA ARG A 349 -11.36 10.29 11.47
C ARG A 349 -10.51 9.03 11.36
N LYS A 350 -9.22 9.07 11.78
CA LYS A 350 -8.39 7.87 11.86
C LYS A 350 -8.97 6.87 12.88
N CYS A 351 -9.34 7.34 14.06
CA CYS A 351 -10.01 6.50 15.05
C CYS A 351 -11.32 5.91 14.49
N ALA A 352 -12.14 6.69 13.80
CA ALA A 352 -13.39 6.22 13.21
C ALA A 352 -13.14 5.11 12.15
N PHE A 353 -12.18 5.31 11.25
CA PHE A 353 -11.77 4.31 10.25
C PHE A 353 -11.32 2.99 10.91
N PHE A 354 -10.38 3.05 11.85
CA PHE A 354 -9.86 1.85 12.50
C PHE A 354 -10.88 1.17 13.42
N ASN A 355 -11.80 1.93 14.03
CA ASN A 355 -12.91 1.36 14.77
C ASN A 355 -13.86 0.59 13.85
N LEU A 356 -14.17 1.13 12.67
CA LEU A 356 -15.04 0.45 11.70
C LEU A 356 -14.36 -0.82 11.13
N ILE A 357 -13.06 -0.78 10.80
CA ILE A 357 -12.33 -1.99 10.41
C ILE A 357 -12.41 -3.05 11.52
N SER A 358 -12.16 -2.66 12.78
CA SER A 358 -12.20 -3.60 13.91
C SER A 358 -13.57 -4.24 14.08
N ASP A 359 -14.64 -3.48 13.88
CA ASP A 359 -16.02 -4.00 13.93
C ASP A 359 -16.29 -4.96 12.78
N ILE A 360 -15.98 -4.57 11.54
CA ILE A 360 -16.16 -5.39 10.33
C ILE A 360 -15.40 -6.71 10.46
N THR A 361 -14.15 -6.67 10.91
CA THR A 361 -13.26 -7.85 10.95
C THR A 361 -13.32 -8.64 12.25
N ALA A 362 -14.00 -8.14 13.27
CA ALA A 362 -13.98 -8.64 14.65
C ALA A 362 -12.56 -8.70 15.25
N SER A 363 -11.68 -7.81 14.83
CA SER A 363 -10.35 -7.69 15.39
C SER A 363 -10.43 -7.07 16.79
N LYS A 364 -9.59 -7.55 17.68
CA LYS A 364 -9.54 -6.99 19.04
C LYS A 364 -8.92 -5.60 18.97
N LYS A 365 -9.61 -4.61 19.57
CA LYS A 365 -8.97 -3.32 19.84
C LYS A 365 -7.80 -3.56 20.78
N PRO A 366 -6.61 -2.99 20.50
CA PRO A 366 -5.45 -3.08 21.39
C PRO A 366 -5.71 -2.42 22.75
#